data_a78b8e49518e947d8e55e8763d1f2fdf
#
_entry.id   a78b8e49518e947d8e55e8763d1f2fdf
#
_cell.length_a   1.000
_cell.length_b   1.000
_cell.length_c   1.000
_cell.angle_alpha   90.00
_cell.angle_beta   90.00
_cell.angle_gamma   90.00
#
_symmetry.space_group_name_H-M   'P 1'
#
loop_
_entity.id
_entity.type
_entity.pdbx_description
1 polymer ?
#
loop_
_entity_poly.entity_id
_entity_poly.type
_entity_poly.pdbx_seq_one_letter_code
_entity_poly.pdbx_strand_id
1 'polypeptide(L)'
;MTAPNETTIRFLLDGETVEVDGLPATTTVLEWLREHAGRTGTKEGCAEGDCGACTVVLGEPHDDGGVRYRAVNSCIRFLPTIDGKELVTVESLQAPDGALHPVQQAMVDCHGSQCGFCTPGFVMSLLALYLDEPAPTRERVLEALAGNLCRCTGYRPIVEAARCAGVYPEPARWSRAGAADAARRRALDALARDADLRLPDFHAPRSLSALADAVAARPDALLLAGATDIGLWVTKDLCELPPLIYLGEVPELQRITADAGGLHIGAAVPLSSAWPAIVAQRPALAEVAQRFASPPVCNSGTLVGNIANGSPIGDSMPALIACGATITLRRGEHQRALALEDFYLGYRRKDLAPGELVEAVHVPAPVEGERTACYKLAKRFDQDISAVCLGMRIVLDGEHIADARLAFGGMAAIPARARHAEAALRGQPLRDAVVETAAAALAEDFTPIGDMRAGEGYRLRAAGNLLRRFLHEQTGGTVRLAEVTV
;
A
#
# COMPACT_ATOMS: atom_id res chain seq x y z
N MET A 1 35.03 -0.68 -17.09
CA MET A 1 33.95 -1.11 -16.18
C MET A 1 33.25 -2.23 -16.89
N THR A 2 33.30 -3.47 -16.39
CA THR A 2 32.53 -4.59 -16.92
C THR A 2 31.06 -4.26 -16.78
N ALA A 3 30.24 -4.51 -17.82
CA ALA A 3 28.81 -4.37 -17.76
C ALA A 3 28.26 -5.13 -16.53
N PRO A 4 27.30 -4.58 -15.78
CA PRO A 4 26.72 -5.28 -14.65
C PRO A 4 26.17 -6.63 -15.13
N ASN A 5 26.54 -7.70 -14.41
CA ASN A 5 26.07 -9.03 -14.72
C ASN A 5 24.53 -9.07 -14.59
N GLU A 6 23.82 -9.36 -15.66
CA GLU A 6 22.34 -9.37 -15.70
C GLU A 6 21.72 -10.42 -14.75
N THR A 7 22.53 -11.30 -14.19
CA THR A 7 22.10 -12.42 -13.34
C THR A 7 22.42 -12.27 -11.86
N THR A 8 23.04 -11.14 -11.45
CA THR A 8 23.43 -10.88 -10.06
C THR A 8 22.59 -9.77 -9.44
N ILE A 9 21.99 -10.02 -8.28
CA ILE A 9 21.28 -9.01 -7.48
C ILE A 9 22.32 -8.12 -6.80
N ARG A 10 22.19 -6.79 -6.90
CA ARG A 10 23.13 -5.83 -6.31
C ARG A 10 22.41 -4.75 -5.55
N PHE A 11 22.78 -4.51 -4.32
CA PHE A 11 22.21 -3.46 -3.47
C PHE A 11 23.26 -2.92 -2.50
N LEU A 12 22.98 -1.77 -1.88
CA LEU A 12 23.83 -1.26 -0.80
C LEU A 12 23.37 -1.84 0.55
N LEU A 13 24.36 -2.24 1.36
CA LEU A 13 24.16 -2.54 2.78
C LEU A 13 25.29 -1.86 3.56
N ASP A 14 24.95 -0.98 4.48
CA ASP A 14 25.92 -0.16 5.25
C ASP A 14 26.85 0.72 4.40
N GLY A 15 26.43 1.05 3.20
CA GLY A 15 27.20 1.85 2.24
C GLY A 15 28.13 1.02 1.35
N GLU A 16 28.17 -0.29 1.53
CA GLU A 16 28.94 -1.22 0.70
C GLU A 16 28.05 -1.93 -0.30
N THR A 17 28.55 -2.17 -1.50
CA THR A 17 27.84 -2.97 -2.51
C THR A 17 27.86 -4.44 -2.13
N VAL A 18 26.68 -5.03 -2.03
CA VAL A 18 26.49 -6.46 -1.85
C VAL A 18 26.01 -7.06 -3.17
N GLU A 19 26.61 -8.16 -3.55
CA GLU A 19 26.25 -8.98 -4.72
C GLU A 19 25.76 -10.34 -4.27
N VAL A 20 24.62 -10.77 -4.81
CA VAL A 20 24.01 -12.07 -4.45
C VAL A 20 23.63 -12.82 -5.70
N ASP A 21 24.09 -14.07 -5.76
CA ASP A 21 23.82 -15.03 -6.83
C ASP A 21 23.32 -16.36 -6.27
N GLY A 22 22.68 -17.14 -7.12
CA GLY A 22 22.38 -18.57 -6.87
C GLY A 22 21.29 -18.85 -5.84
N LEU A 23 20.55 -17.83 -5.38
CA LEU A 23 19.40 -18.00 -4.50
C LEU A 23 18.08 -18.08 -5.30
N PRO A 24 17.07 -18.80 -4.78
CA PRO A 24 15.73 -18.78 -5.36
C PRO A 24 15.18 -17.35 -5.45
N ALA A 25 14.45 -17.05 -6.51
CA ALA A 25 13.85 -15.72 -6.71
C ALA A 25 12.83 -15.34 -5.63
N THR A 26 12.29 -16.34 -4.94
CA THR A 26 11.32 -16.19 -3.83
C THR A 26 11.99 -16.06 -2.45
N THR A 27 13.33 -16.14 -2.37
CA THR A 27 14.05 -15.85 -1.12
C THR A 27 13.65 -14.45 -0.63
N THR A 28 13.16 -14.36 0.61
CA THR A 28 12.76 -13.07 1.18
C THR A 28 13.97 -12.28 1.67
N VAL A 29 13.83 -10.96 1.74
CA VAL A 29 14.87 -10.10 2.34
C VAL A 29 15.14 -10.50 3.79
N LEU A 30 14.12 -10.90 4.54
CA LEU A 30 14.27 -11.36 5.92
C LEU A 30 15.10 -12.65 6.02
N GLU A 31 14.78 -13.64 5.18
CA GLU A 31 15.51 -14.91 5.11
C GLU A 31 16.99 -14.66 4.77
N TRP A 32 17.24 -13.86 3.72
CA TRP A 32 18.61 -13.52 3.35
C TRP A 32 19.38 -12.83 4.49
N LEU A 33 18.76 -11.85 5.16
CA LEU A 33 19.39 -11.16 6.29
C LEU A 33 19.79 -12.13 7.40
N ARG A 34 18.91 -13.06 7.75
CA ARG A 34 19.11 -13.93 8.90
C ARG A 34 19.98 -15.14 8.61
N GLU A 35 19.78 -15.78 7.45
CA GLU A 35 20.40 -17.06 7.12
C GLU A 35 21.71 -16.90 6.32
N HIS A 36 21.85 -15.81 5.53
CA HIS A 36 23.03 -15.60 4.68
C HIS A 36 23.90 -14.45 5.17
N ALA A 37 23.33 -13.32 5.58
CA ALA A 37 24.09 -12.16 6.04
C ALA A 37 24.41 -12.17 7.55
N GLY A 38 23.81 -13.12 8.32
CA GLY A 38 24.00 -13.21 9.77
C GLY A 38 23.43 -12.03 10.56
N ARG A 39 22.56 -11.20 9.93
CA ARG A 39 21.92 -10.04 10.55
C ARG A 39 20.61 -10.43 11.21
N THR A 40 20.72 -10.91 12.45
CA THR A 40 19.60 -11.45 13.20
C THR A 40 18.84 -10.44 14.05
N GLY A 41 19.21 -9.15 14.00
CA GLY A 41 18.48 -8.04 14.62
C GLY A 41 17.07 -7.90 14.07
N THR A 42 16.90 -8.02 12.77
CA THR A 42 15.58 -8.11 12.13
C THR A 42 14.90 -9.42 12.49
N LYS A 43 13.64 -9.38 12.99
CA LYS A 43 12.96 -10.54 13.57
C LYS A 43 11.82 -11.05 12.69
N GLU A 44 11.56 -12.34 12.76
CA GLU A 44 10.35 -12.94 12.19
C GLU A 44 9.30 -13.15 13.28
N GLY A 45 8.14 -12.52 13.12
CA GLY A 45 7.02 -12.70 14.05
C GLY A 45 5.83 -13.41 13.39
N CYS A 46 5.29 -12.84 12.30
CA CYS A 46 4.09 -13.36 11.64
C CYS A 46 4.35 -13.97 10.26
N ALA A 47 5.43 -13.57 9.57
CA ALA A 47 5.74 -13.94 8.18
C ALA A 47 4.62 -13.58 7.17
N GLU A 48 3.82 -12.53 7.46
CA GLU A 48 2.68 -12.11 6.61
C GLU A 48 2.56 -10.57 6.46
N GLY A 49 3.57 -9.83 6.96
CA GLY A 49 3.58 -8.35 6.83
C GLY A 49 2.69 -7.61 7.82
N ASP A 50 2.13 -8.27 8.86
CA ASP A 50 1.18 -7.67 9.80
C ASP A 50 1.85 -7.15 11.09
N CYS A 51 2.78 -7.88 11.70
CA CYS A 51 3.31 -7.56 13.03
C CYS A 51 4.44 -6.52 13.07
N GLY A 52 5.10 -6.25 11.96
CA GLY A 52 6.18 -5.28 11.83
C GLY A 52 7.51 -5.64 12.50
N ALA A 53 7.67 -6.83 13.12
CA ALA A 53 8.94 -7.24 13.72
C ALA A 53 10.07 -7.37 12.69
N CYS A 54 9.72 -7.58 11.43
CA CYS A 54 10.62 -7.69 10.28
C CYS A 54 10.87 -6.36 9.55
N THR A 55 10.40 -5.24 10.05
CA THR A 55 10.55 -3.95 9.36
C THR A 55 12.02 -3.62 9.11
N VAL A 56 12.34 -3.29 7.87
CA VAL A 56 13.59 -2.72 7.41
C VAL A 56 13.30 -1.41 6.68
N VAL A 57 14.32 -0.63 6.35
CA VAL A 57 14.15 0.59 5.56
C VAL A 57 14.87 0.41 4.23
N LEU A 58 14.20 0.78 3.15
CA LEU A 58 14.78 0.85 1.81
C LEU A 58 15.03 2.31 1.42
N GLY A 59 16.25 2.58 0.97
CA GLY A 59 16.64 3.84 0.35
C GLY A 59 16.63 3.73 -1.17
N GLU A 60 15.98 4.69 -1.83
CA GLU A 60 15.88 4.78 -3.29
C GLU A 60 16.24 6.18 -3.77
N PRO A 61 16.86 6.35 -4.95
CA PRO A 61 17.05 7.66 -5.56
C PRO A 61 15.73 8.45 -5.63
N HIS A 62 15.77 9.74 -5.28
CA HIS A 62 14.61 10.63 -5.36
C HIS A 62 14.84 11.76 -6.37
N ASP A 63 13.76 12.28 -6.96
CA ASP A 63 13.82 13.31 -8.02
C ASP A 63 14.39 14.65 -7.55
N ASP A 64 14.34 14.92 -6.23
CA ASP A 64 14.95 16.10 -5.62
C ASP A 64 16.50 16.04 -5.52
N GLY A 65 17.09 14.94 -5.97
CA GLY A 65 18.52 14.69 -5.94
C GLY A 65 19.01 13.98 -4.67
N GLY A 66 18.15 13.73 -3.70
CA GLY A 66 18.42 13.00 -2.47
C GLY A 66 18.10 11.51 -2.53
N VAL A 67 18.00 10.89 -1.35
CA VAL A 67 17.56 9.50 -1.17
C VAL A 67 16.26 9.50 -0.37
N ARG A 68 15.25 8.82 -0.88
CA ARG A 68 13.99 8.59 -0.16
C ARG A 68 14.05 7.28 0.60
N TYR A 69 13.73 7.33 1.89
CA TYR A 69 13.72 6.17 2.77
C TYR A 69 12.29 5.74 3.12
N ARG A 70 12.01 4.43 2.98
CA ARG A 70 10.69 3.87 3.27
C ARG A 70 10.79 2.61 4.10
N ALA A 71 10.01 2.53 5.19
CA ALA A 71 9.85 1.30 5.95
C ALA A 71 9.08 0.26 5.14
N VAL A 72 9.56 -0.99 5.10
CA VAL A 72 8.92 -2.12 4.41
C VAL A 72 8.99 -3.40 5.24
N ASN A 73 8.11 -4.36 4.98
CA ASN A 73 8.13 -5.67 5.61
C ASN A 73 9.07 -6.62 4.86
N SER A 74 10.21 -6.96 5.47
CA SER A 74 11.20 -7.82 4.83
C SER A 74 10.76 -9.29 4.70
N CYS A 75 9.80 -9.75 5.51
CA CYS A 75 9.33 -11.14 5.51
C CYS A 75 8.54 -11.55 4.27
N ILE A 76 7.95 -10.59 3.55
CA ILE A 76 7.13 -10.83 2.35
C ILE A 76 7.70 -10.13 1.11
N ARG A 77 8.87 -9.51 1.23
CA ARG A 77 9.57 -8.86 0.13
C ARG A 77 10.64 -9.77 -0.44
N PHE A 78 10.54 -10.11 -1.71
CA PHE A 78 11.53 -10.97 -2.37
C PHE A 78 12.83 -10.21 -2.63
N LEU A 79 13.96 -10.87 -2.41
CA LEU A 79 15.29 -10.29 -2.50
C LEU A 79 15.59 -9.62 -3.87
N PRO A 80 15.21 -10.18 -5.02
CA PRO A 80 15.46 -9.53 -6.31
C PRO A 80 14.81 -8.16 -6.47
N THR A 81 13.75 -7.86 -5.70
CA THR A 81 13.04 -6.57 -5.77
C THR A 81 13.75 -5.41 -5.08
N ILE A 82 14.87 -5.68 -4.40
CA ILE A 82 15.72 -4.64 -3.82
C ILE A 82 16.99 -4.37 -4.62
N ASP A 83 17.11 -4.97 -5.82
CA ASP A 83 18.20 -4.64 -6.74
C ASP A 83 18.28 -3.13 -7.00
N GLY A 84 19.46 -2.55 -6.93
CA GLY A 84 19.70 -1.12 -7.12
C GLY A 84 19.28 -0.22 -5.94
N LYS A 85 18.86 -0.76 -4.79
CA LYS A 85 18.39 0.00 -3.61
C LYS A 85 19.41 -0.06 -2.46
N GLU A 86 19.23 0.78 -1.44
CA GLU A 86 19.91 0.65 -0.15
C GLU A 86 19.04 -0.10 0.83
N LEU A 87 19.56 -1.17 1.44
CA LEU A 87 18.92 -1.89 2.53
C LEU A 87 19.50 -1.41 3.86
N VAL A 88 18.66 -0.90 4.74
CA VAL A 88 19.04 -0.42 6.08
C VAL A 88 18.36 -1.28 7.12
N THR A 89 19.16 -1.82 8.04
CA THR A 89 18.70 -2.66 9.17
C THR A 89 19.00 -1.98 10.51
N VAL A 90 18.49 -2.53 11.61
CA VAL A 90 18.72 -1.97 12.94
C VAL A 90 20.21 -1.92 13.30
N GLU A 91 20.99 -2.88 12.80
CA GLU A 91 22.45 -2.94 12.98
C GLU A 91 23.19 -1.82 12.24
N SER A 92 22.59 -1.32 11.15
CA SER A 92 23.17 -0.25 10.32
C SER A 92 23.19 1.11 11.00
N LEU A 93 22.48 1.29 12.12
CA LEU A 93 22.24 2.59 12.74
C LEU A 93 23.33 3.02 13.69
N GLN A 94 23.95 2.08 14.37
CA GLN A 94 25.02 2.37 15.32
C GLN A 94 26.24 2.95 14.61
N ALA A 95 26.78 4.03 15.15
CA ALA A 95 28.01 4.65 14.62
C ALA A 95 29.23 3.75 14.90
N PRO A 96 30.33 3.90 14.12
CA PRO A 96 31.55 3.12 14.32
C PRO A 96 32.20 3.26 15.70
N ASP A 97 31.98 4.39 16.37
CA ASP A 97 32.45 4.67 17.74
C ASP A 97 31.54 4.09 18.83
N GLY A 98 30.45 3.39 18.43
CA GLY A 98 29.47 2.80 19.32
C GLY A 98 28.33 3.73 19.72
N ALA A 99 28.31 4.99 19.25
CA ALA A 99 27.19 5.90 19.54
C ALA A 99 25.90 5.41 18.91
N LEU A 100 24.81 5.49 19.68
CA LEU A 100 23.49 5.10 19.23
C LEU A 100 22.89 6.19 18.32
N HIS A 101 22.10 5.77 17.34
CA HIS A 101 21.27 6.68 16.57
C HIS A 101 20.23 7.36 17.49
N PRO A 102 19.80 8.63 17.28
CA PRO A 102 18.78 9.31 18.06
C PRO A 102 17.55 8.49 18.38
N VAL A 103 17.03 7.74 17.40
CA VAL A 103 15.89 6.85 17.60
C VAL A 103 16.22 5.71 18.55
N GLN A 104 17.41 5.12 18.47
CA GLN A 104 17.83 4.06 19.40
C GLN A 104 18.04 4.62 20.79
N GLN A 105 18.69 5.77 20.92
CA GLN A 105 18.92 6.45 22.21
C GLN A 105 17.59 6.82 22.88
N ALA A 106 16.66 7.40 22.12
CA ALA A 106 15.33 7.74 22.64
C ALA A 106 14.56 6.48 23.13
N MET A 107 14.66 5.36 22.42
CA MET A 107 14.05 4.08 22.84
C MET A 107 14.64 3.58 24.16
N VAL A 108 15.92 3.80 24.41
CA VAL A 108 16.57 3.48 25.70
C VAL A 108 16.08 4.41 26.79
N ASP A 109 16.15 5.70 26.60
CA ASP A 109 15.88 6.73 27.63
C ASP A 109 14.40 6.79 28.01
N CYS A 110 13.50 6.53 27.07
CA CYS A 110 12.06 6.44 27.31
C CYS A 110 11.59 5.05 27.74
N HIS A 111 12.49 4.06 27.92
CA HIS A 111 12.16 2.68 28.26
C HIS A 111 11.17 2.04 27.24
N GLY A 112 11.37 2.31 25.96
CA GLY A 112 10.52 1.85 24.85
C GLY A 112 10.59 0.34 24.55
N SER A 113 11.38 -0.44 25.32
CA SER A 113 11.58 -1.87 25.13
C SER A 113 11.44 -2.63 26.43
N GLN A 114 10.87 -3.86 26.38
CA GLN A 114 10.85 -4.80 27.48
C GLN A 114 11.44 -6.14 27.06
N CYS A 115 10.69 -7.04 26.36
CA CYS A 115 11.26 -8.31 25.89
C CYS A 115 12.25 -8.16 24.73
N GLY A 116 12.22 -7.02 24.01
CA GLY A 116 13.14 -6.68 22.92
C GLY A 116 12.76 -7.24 21.54
N PHE A 117 11.78 -8.15 21.43
CA PHE A 117 11.49 -8.83 20.16
C PHE A 117 10.98 -7.88 19.06
N CYS A 118 10.04 -7.00 19.38
CA CYS A 118 9.49 -6.02 18.43
C CYS A 118 10.37 -4.78 18.26
N THR A 119 11.32 -4.55 19.17
CA THR A 119 12.10 -3.29 19.24
C THR A 119 12.83 -2.95 17.94
N PRO A 120 13.52 -3.88 17.24
CA PRO A 120 14.16 -3.57 15.97
C PRO A 120 13.18 -3.03 14.92
N GLY A 121 12.00 -3.65 14.80
CA GLY A 121 10.97 -3.21 13.85
C GLY A 121 10.45 -1.81 14.16
N PHE A 122 10.20 -1.48 15.44
CA PHE A 122 9.82 -0.13 15.83
C PHE A 122 10.93 0.88 15.53
N VAL A 123 12.18 0.55 15.86
CA VAL A 123 13.34 1.42 15.56
C VAL A 123 13.40 1.74 14.06
N MET A 124 13.18 0.76 13.19
CA MET A 124 13.23 0.97 11.75
C MET A 124 12.06 1.81 11.21
N SER A 125 10.84 1.60 11.73
CA SER A 125 9.70 2.47 11.40
C SER A 125 9.91 3.90 11.89
N LEU A 126 10.46 4.07 13.09
CA LEU A 126 10.80 5.38 13.65
C LEU A 126 11.98 6.03 12.92
N LEU A 127 12.93 5.25 12.39
CA LEU A 127 14.00 5.80 11.54
C LEU A 127 13.41 6.43 10.27
N ALA A 128 12.53 5.70 9.58
CA ALA A 128 11.89 6.22 8.37
C ALA A 128 11.12 7.53 8.67
N LEU A 129 10.39 7.58 9.80
CA LEU A 129 9.70 8.78 10.25
C LEU A 129 10.69 9.91 10.59
N TYR A 130 11.76 9.61 11.34
CA TYR A 130 12.79 10.59 11.74
C TYR A 130 13.48 11.23 10.53
N LEU A 131 13.77 10.43 9.50
CA LEU A 131 14.37 10.91 8.26
C LEU A 131 13.42 11.78 7.44
N ASP A 132 12.12 11.61 7.60
CA ASP A 132 11.09 12.43 6.95
C ASP A 132 10.73 13.66 7.79
N GLU A 133 10.48 13.46 9.09
CA GLU A 133 10.02 14.48 10.05
C GLU A 133 10.66 14.27 11.43
N PRO A 134 11.78 14.97 11.76
CA PRO A 134 12.52 14.74 13.01
C PRO A 134 11.75 15.12 14.28
N ALA A 135 10.72 15.97 14.18
CA ALA A 135 9.89 16.43 15.30
C ALA A 135 8.40 16.17 15.01
N PRO A 136 7.98 14.88 14.91
CA PRO A 136 6.64 14.52 14.52
C PRO A 136 5.60 14.82 15.59
N THR A 137 4.37 15.15 15.17
CA THR A 137 3.22 15.18 16.06
C THR A 137 2.89 13.78 16.58
N ARG A 138 2.11 13.70 17.66
CA ARG A 138 1.67 12.40 18.19
C ARG A 138 0.89 11.60 17.15
N GLU A 139 0.03 12.26 16.39
CA GLU A 139 -0.78 11.67 15.31
C GLU A 139 0.10 11.05 14.22
N ARG A 140 1.13 11.79 13.76
CA ARG A 140 2.11 11.28 12.79
C ARG A 140 2.87 10.06 13.31
N VAL A 141 3.22 10.05 14.60
CA VAL A 141 3.86 8.87 15.22
C VAL A 141 2.93 7.67 15.21
N LEU A 142 1.65 7.84 15.57
CA LEU A 142 0.67 6.75 15.57
C LEU A 142 0.47 6.19 14.16
N GLU A 143 0.37 7.05 13.14
CA GLU A 143 0.29 6.66 11.74
C GLU A 143 1.53 5.86 11.32
N ALA A 144 2.73 6.37 11.59
CA ALA A 144 3.99 5.70 11.21
C ALA A 144 4.18 4.33 11.88
N LEU A 145 3.61 4.15 13.07
CA LEU A 145 3.71 2.92 13.85
C LEU A 145 2.52 1.96 13.64
N ALA A 146 1.53 2.30 12.83
CA ALA A 146 0.35 1.47 12.60
C ALA A 146 0.70 0.04 12.12
N GLY A 147 1.89 -0.15 11.54
CA GLY A 147 2.41 -1.45 11.10
C GLY A 147 3.25 -2.22 12.11
N ASN A 148 3.32 -1.80 13.38
CA ASN A 148 4.19 -2.42 14.38
C ASN A 148 3.41 -2.83 15.64
N LEU A 149 3.50 -4.09 16.03
CA LEU A 149 2.80 -4.63 17.21
C LEU A 149 3.75 -4.89 18.36
N CYS A 150 3.34 -4.46 19.57
CA CYS A 150 4.02 -4.75 20.82
C CYS A 150 3.02 -5.25 21.87
N ARG A 151 3.35 -6.35 22.56
CA ARG A 151 2.50 -6.91 23.62
C ARG A 151 2.90 -6.42 25.02
N CYS A 152 4.12 -5.94 25.21
CA CYS A 152 4.71 -5.71 26.53
C CYS A 152 4.53 -4.29 27.06
N THR A 153 4.80 -3.26 26.22
CA THR A 153 5.03 -1.86 26.66
C THR A 153 3.77 -1.03 26.81
N GLY A 154 2.64 -1.44 26.19
CA GLY A 154 1.45 -0.60 26.04
C GLY A 154 1.66 0.61 25.11
N TYR A 155 2.70 0.59 24.26
CA TYR A 155 3.05 1.56 23.21
C TYR A 155 3.47 2.96 23.69
N ARG A 156 2.94 3.47 24.81
CA ARG A 156 3.19 4.85 25.26
C ARG A 156 4.68 5.22 25.32
N PRO A 157 5.59 4.40 25.90
CA PRO A 157 7.03 4.71 25.91
C PRO A 157 7.64 4.80 24.52
N ILE A 158 7.15 4.00 23.55
CA ILE A 158 7.61 4.03 22.16
C ILE A 158 7.17 5.31 21.46
N VAL A 159 5.93 5.72 21.67
CA VAL A 159 5.40 7.00 21.14
C VAL A 159 6.17 8.20 21.71
N GLU A 160 6.49 8.19 23.02
CA GLU A 160 7.33 9.23 23.63
C GLU A 160 8.75 9.22 23.06
N ALA A 161 9.36 8.04 22.86
CA ALA A 161 10.67 7.92 22.23
C ALA A 161 10.70 8.56 20.82
N ALA A 162 9.67 8.32 20.02
CA ALA A 162 9.55 8.94 18.70
C ALA A 162 9.55 10.47 18.75
N ARG A 163 8.82 11.06 19.72
CA ARG A 163 8.71 12.50 19.90
C ARG A 163 10.00 13.12 20.47
N CYS A 164 10.76 12.35 21.22
CA CYS A 164 12.01 12.80 21.83
C CYS A 164 13.23 12.60 20.92
N ALA A 165 13.15 11.78 19.87
CA ALA A 165 14.30 11.46 19.03
C ALA A 165 14.97 12.70 18.41
N GLY A 166 14.19 13.72 18.05
CA GLY A 166 14.70 14.96 17.45
C GLY A 166 15.47 15.88 18.41
N VAL A 167 15.50 15.61 19.74
CA VAL A 167 16.30 16.42 20.68
C VAL A 167 17.78 15.99 20.74
N TYR A 168 18.12 14.81 20.24
CA TYR A 168 19.48 14.33 20.17
C TYR A 168 20.21 14.91 18.95
N PRO A 169 21.54 15.03 19.00
CA PRO A 169 22.33 15.51 17.87
C PRO A 169 22.09 14.66 16.61
N GLU A 170 21.90 15.32 15.47
CA GLU A 170 21.76 14.64 14.19
C GLU A 170 23.05 13.88 13.83
N PRO A 171 22.98 12.57 13.54
CA PRO A 171 24.16 11.81 13.19
C PRO A 171 24.64 12.18 11.78
N ALA A 172 25.94 12.48 11.66
CA ALA A 172 26.54 12.87 10.38
C ALA A 172 26.26 11.84 9.24
N ARG A 173 26.25 10.55 9.59
CA ARG A 173 25.94 9.48 8.63
C ARG A 173 24.51 9.53 8.09
N TRP A 174 23.55 10.00 8.89
CA TRP A 174 22.12 10.02 8.57
C TRP A 174 21.60 11.44 8.34
N SER A 175 22.49 12.42 8.19
CA SER A 175 22.10 13.79 7.85
C SER A 175 21.41 13.83 6.48
N ARG A 176 20.25 14.47 6.44
CA ARG A 176 19.42 14.64 5.24
C ARG A 176 19.92 15.75 4.32
N ALA A 177 20.81 16.57 4.81
CA ALA A 177 21.41 17.68 4.04
C ALA A 177 22.92 17.56 4.09
N GLY A 178 23.55 17.36 2.97
CA GLY A 178 25.00 17.47 2.90
C GLY A 178 25.73 16.31 2.23
N ALA A 179 27.01 16.16 2.56
CA ALA A 179 27.94 15.26 1.87
C ALA A 179 27.56 13.78 2.00
N ALA A 180 26.95 13.37 3.13
CA ALA A 180 26.59 11.98 3.37
C ALA A 180 25.43 11.52 2.48
N ASP A 181 24.38 12.33 2.36
CA ASP A 181 23.25 12.02 1.47
C ASP A 181 23.65 12.02 0.00
N ALA A 182 24.43 13.02 -0.42
CA ALA A 182 24.98 13.07 -1.77
C ALA A 182 25.93 11.90 -2.08
N ALA A 183 26.68 11.38 -1.09
CA ALA A 183 27.53 10.21 -1.27
C ALA A 183 26.70 8.93 -1.47
N ARG A 184 25.62 8.74 -0.70
CA ARG A 184 24.69 7.63 -0.88
C ARG A 184 23.99 7.69 -2.22
N ARG A 185 23.50 8.88 -2.60
CA ARG A 185 22.88 9.08 -3.90
C ARG A 185 23.82 8.64 -5.04
N ARG A 186 25.09 9.07 -5.01
CA ARG A 186 26.09 8.64 -6.01
C ARG A 186 26.33 7.13 -5.98
N ALA A 187 26.34 6.51 -4.80
CA ALA A 187 26.52 5.06 -4.68
C ALA A 187 25.33 4.30 -5.28
N LEU A 188 24.10 4.78 -5.05
CA LEU A 188 22.88 4.23 -5.65
C LEU A 188 22.86 4.43 -7.18
N ASP A 189 23.22 5.62 -7.65
CA ASP A 189 23.33 5.91 -9.09
C ASP A 189 24.36 4.98 -9.78
N ALA A 190 25.44 4.61 -9.07
CA ALA A 190 26.43 3.65 -9.58
C ALA A 190 25.92 2.19 -9.65
N LEU A 191 24.86 1.85 -8.92
CA LEU A 191 24.19 0.56 -9.00
C LEU A 191 23.11 0.51 -10.09
N ALA A 192 22.71 1.66 -10.64
CA ALA A 192 21.71 1.72 -11.69
C ALA A 192 22.10 0.81 -12.87
N ARG A 193 21.11 0.11 -13.41
CA ARG A 193 21.27 -0.78 -14.55
C ARG A 193 20.66 -0.17 -15.80
N ASP A 194 21.31 -0.37 -16.93
CA ASP A 194 20.71 -0.11 -18.24
C ASP A 194 19.98 -1.37 -18.77
N ALA A 195 20.43 -2.57 -18.34
CA ALA A 195 19.87 -3.85 -18.76
C ALA A 195 18.89 -4.43 -17.70
N ASP A 196 17.99 -5.30 -18.15
CA ASP A 196 17.07 -6.03 -17.28
C ASP A 196 17.85 -6.94 -16.30
N LEU A 197 17.28 -7.17 -15.10
CA LEU A 197 17.73 -8.25 -14.22
C LEU A 197 17.02 -9.55 -14.64
N ARG A 198 17.80 -10.61 -14.94
CA ARG A 198 17.31 -11.91 -15.40
C ARG A 198 17.89 -13.03 -14.55
N LEU A 199 17.10 -13.53 -13.60
CA LEU A 199 17.41 -14.75 -12.86
C LEU A 199 16.63 -15.93 -13.46
N PRO A 200 16.93 -17.19 -13.11
CA PRO A 200 16.24 -18.36 -13.67
C PRO A 200 14.71 -18.24 -13.67
N ASP A 201 14.12 -17.79 -12.57
CA ASP A 201 12.66 -17.67 -12.38
C ASP A 201 12.22 -16.24 -12.05
N PHE A 202 13.01 -15.23 -12.43
CA PHE A 202 12.69 -13.83 -12.21
C PHE A 202 13.22 -12.95 -13.33
N HIS A 203 12.36 -12.07 -13.85
CA HIS A 203 12.72 -11.08 -14.84
C HIS A 203 12.19 -9.71 -14.42
N ALA A 204 13.08 -8.71 -14.31
CA ALA A 204 12.74 -7.31 -14.07
C ALA A 204 13.02 -6.48 -15.33
N PRO A 205 12.04 -6.32 -16.22
CA PRO A 205 12.14 -5.44 -17.40
C PRO A 205 12.30 -3.98 -16.98
N ARG A 206 13.02 -3.19 -17.78
CA ARG A 206 13.27 -1.77 -17.51
C ARG A 206 12.57 -0.82 -18.47
N SER A 207 11.68 -1.32 -19.30
CA SER A 207 10.82 -0.51 -20.17
C SER A 207 9.48 -1.22 -20.40
N LEU A 208 8.48 -0.46 -20.80
CA LEU A 208 7.16 -1.00 -21.13
C LEU A 208 7.21 -1.96 -22.33
N SER A 209 8.08 -1.69 -23.30
CA SER A 209 8.31 -2.60 -24.45
C SER A 209 8.94 -3.91 -23.98
N ALA A 210 10.02 -3.87 -23.18
CA ALA A 210 10.65 -5.08 -22.64
C ALA A 210 9.70 -5.90 -21.77
N LEU A 211 8.83 -5.22 -21.00
CA LEU A 211 7.76 -5.87 -20.23
C LEU A 211 6.76 -6.58 -21.13
N ALA A 212 6.30 -5.93 -22.19
CA ALA A 212 5.35 -6.52 -23.13
C ALA A 212 5.94 -7.77 -23.82
N ASP A 213 7.21 -7.69 -24.21
CA ASP A 213 7.95 -8.82 -24.80
C ASP A 213 8.11 -9.98 -23.79
N ALA A 214 8.44 -9.65 -22.53
CA ALA A 214 8.59 -10.65 -21.46
C ALA A 214 7.28 -11.39 -21.19
N VAL A 215 6.16 -10.67 -21.12
CA VAL A 215 4.81 -11.25 -20.90
C VAL A 215 4.39 -12.09 -22.10
N ALA A 216 4.68 -11.66 -23.32
CA ALA A 216 4.39 -12.43 -24.53
C ALA A 216 5.22 -13.74 -24.61
N ALA A 217 6.51 -13.68 -24.20
CA ALA A 217 7.40 -14.83 -24.19
C ALA A 217 7.07 -15.85 -23.09
N ARG A 218 6.52 -15.40 -21.96
CA ARG A 218 6.20 -16.20 -20.77
C ARG A 218 4.77 -15.93 -20.29
N PRO A 219 3.75 -16.38 -21.04
CA PRO A 219 2.35 -16.16 -20.67
C PRO A 219 1.91 -16.92 -19.41
N ASP A 220 2.71 -17.86 -18.94
CA ASP A 220 2.59 -18.60 -17.69
C ASP A 220 3.19 -17.87 -16.47
N ALA A 221 3.99 -16.83 -16.70
CA ALA A 221 4.63 -16.09 -15.63
C ALA A 221 3.62 -15.28 -14.80
N LEU A 222 3.90 -15.18 -13.50
CA LEU A 222 3.13 -14.36 -12.57
C LEU A 222 3.68 -12.92 -12.55
N LEU A 223 2.80 -11.94 -12.73
CA LEU A 223 3.17 -10.54 -12.65
C LEU A 223 3.31 -10.11 -11.18
N LEU A 224 4.48 -9.60 -10.82
CA LEU A 224 4.82 -9.16 -9.48
C LEU A 224 4.96 -7.64 -9.44
N ALA A 225 4.20 -6.97 -8.57
CA ALA A 225 4.41 -5.55 -8.26
C ALA A 225 4.96 -5.40 -6.82
N GLY A 226 4.12 -5.23 -5.82
CA GLY A 226 4.54 -4.96 -4.45
C GLY A 226 4.80 -6.17 -3.56
N ALA A 227 4.55 -7.39 -4.04
CA ALA A 227 4.70 -8.68 -3.33
C ALA A 227 3.81 -8.87 -2.07
N THR A 228 3.04 -7.88 -1.64
CA THR A 228 2.31 -7.90 -0.35
C THR A 228 1.19 -8.95 -0.25
N ASP A 229 0.83 -9.56 -1.37
CA ASP A 229 -0.12 -10.68 -1.45
C ASP A 229 0.59 -11.95 -1.91
N ILE A 230 1.34 -11.87 -3.02
CA ILE A 230 2.12 -13.01 -3.56
C ILE A 230 3.15 -13.53 -2.55
N GLY A 231 3.75 -12.64 -1.75
CA GLY A 231 4.67 -13.02 -0.68
C GLY A 231 4.03 -13.98 0.33
N LEU A 232 2.74 -13.82 0.63
CA LEU A 232 2.02 -14.71 1.54
C LEU A 232 1.81 -16.11 0.95
N TRP A 233 1.66 -16.23 -0.38
CA TRP A 233 1.55 -17.55 -1.01
C TRP A 233 2.81 -18.39 -0.76
N VAL A 234 3.98 -17.75 -0.70
CA VAL A 234 5.25 -18.41 -0.35
C VAL A 234 5.36 -18.65 1.15
N THR A 235 5.15 -17.63 1.98
CA THR A 235 5.47 -17.69 3.41
C THR A 235 4.38 -18.31 4.27
N LYS A 236 3.13 -18.30 3.85
CA LYS A 236 1.98 -18.85 4.60
C LYS A 236 1.36 -20.06 3.93
N ASP A 237 1.17 -19.99 2.61
CA ASP A 237 0.55 -21.08 1.87
C ASP A 237 1.57 -22.10 1.38
N LEU A 238 2.89 -21.80 1.52
CA LEU A 238 4.03 -22.65 1.15
C LEU A 238 3.97 -23.08 -0.33
N CYS A 239 3.47 -22.20 -1.19
CA CYS A 239 3.34 -22.44 -2.64
C CYS A 239 4.67 -22.26 -3.35
N GLU A 240 4.98 -23.15 -4.27
CA GLU A 240 5.95 -22.88 -5.32
C GLU A 240 5.30 -21.95 -6.36
N LEU A 241 6.01 -20.89 -6.74
CA LEU A 241 5.49 -19.92 -7.70
C LEU A 241 5.96 -20.26 -9.12
N PRO A 242 5.13 -19.94 -10.14
CA PRO A 242 5.64 -19.88 -11.52
C PRO A 242 6.67 -18.76 -11.63
N PRO A 243 7.44 -18.70 -12.73
CA PRO A 243 8.37 -17.61 -12.96
C PRO A 243 7.72 -16.23 -12.79
N LEU A 244 8.48 -15.29 -12.27
CA LEU A 244 8.01 -13.94 -11.91
C LEU A 244 8.47 -12.92 -12.94
N ILE A 245 7.57 -12.02 -13.35
CA ILE A 245 7.91 -10.80 -14.09
C ILE A 245 7.62 -9.61 -13.19
N TYR A 246 8.67 -8.88 -12.82
CA TYR A 246 8.58 -7.77 -11.87
C TYR A 246 8.32 -6.43 -12.57
N LEU A 247 7.25 -5.76 -12.17
CA LEU A 247 6.80 -4.50 -12.77
C LEU A 247 7.50 -3.27 -12.17
N GLY A 248 8.12 -3.42 -11.00
CA GLY A 248 8.61 -2.30 -10.19
C GLY A 248 9.78 -1.52 -10.81
N GLU A 249 10.44 -2.05 -11.86
CA GLU A 249 11.57 -1.38 -12.52
C GLU A 249 11.19 -0.72 -13.86
N VAL A 250 9.89 -0.68 -14.21
CA VAL A 250 9.38 -0.05 -15.44
C VAL A 250 8.98 1.39 -15.14
N PRO A 251 9.75 2.42 -15.57
CA PRO A 251 9.53 3.82 -15.19
C PRO A 251 8.17 4.37 -15.62
N GLU A 252 7.63 3.89 -16.75
CA GLU A 252 6.33 4.29 -17.26
C GLU A 252 5.19 3.88 -16.32
N LEU A 253 5.35 2.74 -15.61
CA LEU A 253 4.36 2.23 -14.66
C LEU A 253 4.48 2.86 -13.26
N GLN A 254 5.55 3.58 -12.97
CA GLN A 254 5.78 4.24 -11.67
C GLN A 254 5.18 5.65 -11.60
N ARG A 255 4.54 6.14 -12.66
CA ARG A 255 4.09 7.52 -12.77
C ARG A 255 2.67 7.71 -12.29
N ILE A 256 2.46 8.88 -11.67
CA ILE A 256 1.14 9.48 -11.48
C ILE A 256 1.12 10.72 -12.37
N THR A 257 0.19 10.79 -13.31
CA THR A 257 -0.02 11.98 -14.13
C THR A 257 -1.42 12.52 -13.90
N ALA A 258 -1.54 13.84 -13.88
CA ALA A 258 -2.80 14.54 -13.70
C ALA A 258 -3.07 15.43 -14.92
N ASP A 259 -4.30 15.39 -15.42
CA ASP A 259 -4.79 16.26 -16.46
C ASP A 259 -6.22 16.76 -16.14
N ALA A 260 -6.87 17.45 -17.07
CA ALA A 260 -8.23 17.93 -16.89
C ALA A 260 -9.26 16.77 -16.74
N GLY A 261 -8.93 15.57 -17.20
CA GLY A 261 -9.77 14.36 -17.09
C GLY A 261 -9.66 13.65 -15.74
N GLY A 262 -8.56 13.85 -15.01
CA GLY A 262 -8.34 13.18 -13.72
C GLY A 262 -6.91 12.72 -13.48
N LEU A 263 -6.76 11.62 -12.73
CA LEU A 263 -5.48 11.01 -12.40
C LEU A 263 -5.29 9.70 -13.19
N HIS A 264 -4.13 9.57 -13.81
CA HIS A 264 -3.64 8.30 -14.35
C HIS A 264 -2.55 7.76 -13.43
N ILE A 265 -2.74 6.57 -12.89
CA ILE A 265 -1.86 5.94 -11.89
C ILE A 265 -1.37 4.61 -12.46
N GLY A 266 -0.06 4.50 -12.67
CA GLY A 266 0.58 3.32 -13.25
C GLY A 266 0.62 2.12 -12.30
N ALA A 267 0.82 0.92 -12.88
CA ALA A 267 0.74 -0.36 -12.16
C ALA A 267 1.79 -0.54 -11.05
N ALA A 268 2.93 0.14 -11.14
CA ALA A 268 3.99 0.08 -10.14
C ALA A 268 3.95 1.22 -9.11
N VAL A 269 2.94 2.09 -9.14
CA VAL A 269 2.79 3.17 -8.16
C VAL A 269 2.37 2.59 -6.80
N PRO A 270 3.18 2.78 -5.73
CA PRO A 270 2.84 2.29 -4.41
C PRO A 270 1.62 3.02 -3.82
N LEU A 271 0.87 2.33 -2.98
CA LEU A 271 -0.30 2.86 -2.28
C LEU A 271 0.02 4.13 -1.49
N SER A 272 1.23 4.20 -0.89
CA SER A 272 1.70 5.38 -0.16
C SER A 272 1.88 6.64 -1.02
N SER A 273 1.94 6.50 -2.34
CA SER A 273 1.95 7.63 -3.30
C SER A 273 0.58 7.82 -3.97
N ALA A 274 -0.13 6.74 -4.26
CA ALA A 274 -1.42 6.79 -4.94
C ALA A 274 -2.52 7.42 -4.08
N TRP A 275 -2.64 7.02 -2.79
CA TRP A 275 -3.65 7.57 -1.89
C TRP A 275 -3.54 9.07 -1.67
N PRO A 276 -2.37 9.66 -1.38
CA PRO A 276 -2.23 11.12 -1.28
C PRO A 276 -2.70 11.87 -2.54
N ALA A 277 -2.37 11.36 -3.73
CA ALA A 277 -2.82 11.97 -4.99
C ALA A 277 -4.35 11.92 -5.15
N ILE A 278 -5.00 10.80 -4.79
CA ILE A 278 -6.45 10.67 -4.83
C ILE A 278 -7.12 11.58 -3.79
N VAL A 279 -6.59 11.61 -2.57
CA VAL A 279 -7.10 12.45 -1.46
C VAL A 279 -6.96 13.93 -1.78
N ALA A 280 -5.89 14.35 -2.47
CA ALA A 280 -5.74 15.74 -2.90
C ALA A 280 -6.90 16.21 -3.81
N GLN A 281 -7.46 15.32 -4.64
CA GLN A 281 -8.64 15.61 -5.45
C GLN A 281 -9.97 15.41 -4.68
N ARG A 282 -10.00 14.45 -3.75
CA ARG A 282 -11.20 14.07 -2.98
C ARG A 282 -10.86 13.93 -1.48
N PRO A 283 -10.78 15.05 -0.74
CA PRO A 283 -10.40 15.03 0.68
C PRO A 283 -11.29 14.14 1.57
N ALA A 284 -12.53 13.91 1.17
CA ALA A 284 -13.45 13.00 1.87
C ALA A 284 -12.98 11.53 1.91
N LEU A 285 -12.00 11.14 1.10
CA LEU A 285 -11.40 9.81 1.10
C LEU A 285 -10.20 9.67 2.08
N ALA A 286 -9.86 10.73 2.83
CA ALA A 286 -8.71 10.71 3.73
C ALA A 286 -8.81 9.64 4.83
N GLU A 287 -10.01 9.43 5.42
CA GLU A 287 -10.19 8.42 6.48
C GLU A 287 -9.91 6.99 5.98
N VAL A 288 -10.41 6.63 4.80
CA VAL A 288 -10.15 5.29 4.25
C VAL A 288 -8.69 5.14 3.84
N ALA A 289 -8.07 6.18 3.29
CA ALA A 289 -6.65 6.17 2.93
C ALA A 289 -5.75 5.97 4.16
N GLN A 290 -6.04 6.67 5.27
CA GLN A 290 -5.32 6.54 6.54
C GLN A 290 -5.47 5.14 7.15
N ARG A 291 -6.65 4.54 7.03
CA ARG A 291 -6.96 3.21 7.59
C ARG A 291 -6.69 2.05 6.63
N PHE A 292 -6.11 2.35 5.46
CA PHE A 292 -5.78 1.36 4.44
C PHE A 292 -4.43 0.72 4.73
N ALA A 293 -4.45 -0.52 5.23
CA ALA A 293 -3.26 -1.28 5.57
C ALA A 293 -2.28 -0.51 6.51
N SER A 294 -1.03 -0.95 6.57
CA SER A 294 0.03 -0.29 7.34
C SER A 294 0.99 0.48 6.42
N PRO A 295 1.76 1.45 6.93
CA PRO A 295 2.76 2.15 6.14
C PRO A 295 3.76 1.21 5.43
N PRO A 296 4.35 0.17 6.07
CA PRO A 296 5.23 -0.77 5.36
C PRO A 296 4.55 -1.53 4.22
N VAL A 297 3.27 -1.89 4.38
CA VAL A 297 2.47 -2.52 3.32
C VAL A 297 2.15 -1.51 2.22
N CYS A 298 1.76 -0.28 2.55
CA CYS A 298 1.47 0.77 1.57
C CYS A 298 2.71 1.20 0.79
N ASN A 299 3.90 1.14 1.40
CA ASN A 299 5.17 1.44 0.73
C ASN A 299 5.60 0.36 -0.27
N SER A 300 5.11 -0.85 -0.10
CA SER A 300 5.41 -1.99 -0.97
C SER A 300 4.30 -2.28 -1.97
N GLY A 301 3.06 -2.42 -1.49
CA GLY A 301 1.88 -2.73 -2.31
C GLY A 301 1.52 -1.59 -3.25
N THR A 302 1.06 -1.92 -4.46
CA THR A 302 0.63 -0.94 -5.47
C THR A 302 -0.89 -0.84 -5.56
N LEU A 303 -1.41 0.32 -5.94
CA LEU A 303 -2.86 0.51 -6.12
C LEU A 303 -3.41 -0.43 -7.18
N VAL A 304 -2.74 -0.51 -8.32
CA VAL A 304 -3.14 -1.39 -9.43
C VAL A 304 -2.95 -2.86 -9.08
N GLY A 305 -1.93 -3.22 -8.27
CA GLY A 305 -1.76 -4.56 -7.75
C GLY A 305 -2.95 -4.99 -6.87
N ASN A 306 -3.46 -4.09 -6.01
CA ASN A 306 -4.65 -4.33 -5.21
C ASN A 306 -5.91 -4.51 -6.08
N ILE A 307 -6.07 -3.69 -7.14
CA ILE A 307 -7.13 -3.83 -8.14
C ILE A 307 -7.00 -5.17 -8.88
N ALA A 308 -5.80 -5.49 -9.36
CA ALA A 308 -5.55 -6.71 -10.13
C ALA A 308 -5.69 -7.98 -9.28
N ASN A 309 -5.41 -7.94 -7.99
CA ASN A 309 -5.74 -9.02 -7.06
C ASN A 309 -7.26 -9.22 -6.94
N GLY A 310 -8.02 -8.13 -6.79
CA GLY A 310 -9.48 -8.15 -6.84
C GLY A 310 -10.13 -8.86 -5.66
N SER A 311 -9.57 -8.69 -4.47
CA SER A 311 -10.16 -9.22 -3.23
C SER A 311 -11.56 -8.64 -3.00
N PRO A 312 -12.58 -9.46 -2.69
CA PRO A 312 -13.93 -8.97 -2.38
C PRO A 312 -14.00 -8.08 -1.13
N ILE A 313 -12.94 -8.06 -0.34
CA ILE A 313 -12.80 -7.27 0.89
C ILE A 313 -11.69 -6.20 0.78
N GLY A 314 -11.17 -5.93 -0.42
CA GLY A 314 -10.23 -4.84 -0.66
C GLY A 314 -10.95 -3.49 -0.63
N ASP A 315 -10.38 -2.52 0.07
CA ASP A 315 -11.05 -1.24 0.34
C ASP A 315 -10.84 -0.20 -0.77
N SER A 316 -9.84 -0.35 -1.66
CA SER A 316 -9.61 0.60 -2.75
C SER A 316 -10.70 0.50 -3.84
N MET A 317 -11.15 -0.72 -4.16
CA MET A 317 -12.10 -0.92 -5.24
C MET A 317 -13.46 -0.22 -5.00
N PRO A 318 -14.11 -0.32 -3.82
CA PRO A 318 -15.33 0.43 -3.57
C PRO A 318 -15.18 1.93 -3.77
N ALA A 319 -14.11 2.52 -3.24
CA ALA A 319 -13.82 3.94 -3.42
C ALA A 319 -13.65 4.32 -4.90
N LEU A 320 -12.85 3.56 -5.64
CA LEU A 320 -12.53 3.82 -7.04
C LEU A 320 -13.73 3.57 -7.98
N ILE A 321 -14.49 2.50 -7.76
CA ILE A 321 -15.72 2.19 -8.51
C ILE A 321 -16.75 3.31 -8.30
N ALA A 322 -16.91 3.79 -7.07
CA ALA A 322 -17.80 4.93 -6.80
C ALA A 322 -17.36 6.19 -7.52
N CYS A 323 -16.06 6.46 -7.58
CA CYS A 323 -15.51 7.58 -8.35
C CYS A 323 -15.64 7.41 -9.88
N GLY A 324 -16.06 6.24 -10.38
CA GLY A 324 -16.16 5.98 -11.82
C GLY A 324 -14.83 5.65 -12.48
N ALA A 325 -13.89 5.08 -11.73
CA ALA A 325 -12.58 4.73 -12.26
C ALA A 325 -12.67 3.73 -13.42
N THR A 326 -11.71 3.84 -14.34
CA THR A 326 -11.48 2.89 -15.44
C THR A 326 -10.07 2.31 -15.35
N ILE A 327 -9.88 1.12 -15.88
CA ILE A 327 -8.54 0.51 -15.98
C ILE A 327 -8.13 0.39 -17.44
N THR A 328 -6.83 0.48 -17.68
CA THR A 328 -6.21 0.22 -18.97
C THR A 328 -5.54 -1.14 -18.92
N LEU A 329 -5.92 -2.02 -19.83
CA LEU A 329 -5.29 -3.32 -20.06
C LEU A 329 -4.40 -3.23 -21.29
N ARG A 330 -3.20 -3.83 -21.21
CA ARG A 330 -2.23 -3.85 -22.31
C ARG A 330 -1.86 -5.28 -22.70
N ARG A 331 -1.75 -5.51 -24.00
CA ARG A 331 -1.15 -6.71 -24.60
C ARG A 331 -0.26 -6.30 -25.78
N GLY A 332 1.05 -6.38 -25.62
CA GLY A 332 1.98 -5.82 -26.60
C GLY A 332 1.72 -4.31 -26.80
N GLU A 333 1.51 -3.91 -28.04
CA GLU A 333 1.17 -2.51 -28.41
C GLU A 333 -0.33 -2.19 -28.27
N HIS A 334 -1.19 -3.20 -28.07
CA HIS A 334 -2.63 -3.00 -27.98
C HIS A 334 -3.05 -2.64 -26.56
N GLN A 335 -3.93 -1.65 -26.47
CA GLN A 335 -4.58 -1.26 -25.22
C GLN A 335 -6.10 -1.31 -25.36
N ARG A 336 -6.77 -1.68 -24.28
CA ARG A 336 -8.21 -1.49 -24.12
C ARG A 336 -8.52 -0.96 -22.72
N ALA A 337 -9.58 -0.17 -22.61
CA ALA A 337 -10.06 0.36 -21.34
C ALA A 337 -11.45 -0.17 -21.02
N LEU A 338 -11.73 -0.38 -19.73
CA LEU A 338 -13.06 -0.74 -19.24
C LEU A 338 -13.33 -0.11 -17.88
N ALA A 339 -14.61 0.01 -17.52
CA ALA A 339 -14.97 0.45 -16.18
C ALA A 339 -14.44 -0.55 -15.14
N LEU A 340 -13.97 -0.03 -13.99
CA LEU A 340 -13.34 -0.89 -12.98
C LEU A 340 -14.31 -1.97 -12.46
N GLU A 341 -15.60 -1.66 -12.31
CA GLU A 341 -16.61 -2.64 -11.90
C GLU A 341 -16.79 -3.80 -12.90
N ASP A 342 -16.54 -3.58 -14.18
CA ASP A 342 -16.71 -4.58 -15.25
C ASP A 342 -15.50 -5.53 -15.35
N PHE A 343 -14.39 -5.19 -14.69
CA PHE A 343 -13.21 -6.04 -14.63
C PHE A 343 -13.43 -7.34 -13.84
N TYR A 344 -14.32 -7.32 -12.87
CA TYR A 344 -14.57 -8.46 -11.97
C TYR A 344 -15.76 -9.30 -12.47
N LEU A 345 -15.49 -10.44 -13.09
CA LEU A 345 -16.51 -11.34 -13.63
C LEU A 345 -17.07 -12.33 -12.59
N GLY A 346 -16.40 -12.46 -11.44
CA GLY A 346 -16.76 -13.39 -10.36
C GLY A 346 -15.60 -13.62 -9.42
N TYR A 347 -15.79 -14.44 -8.39
CA TYR A 347 -14.74 -14.73 -7.42
C TYR A 347 -13.49 -15.27 -8.12
N ARG A 348 -12.35 -14.57 -7.99
CA ARG A 348 -11.06 -14.84 -8.66
C ARG A 348 -11.12 -14.89 -10.19
N ARG A 349 -12.20 -14.41 -10.81
CA ARG A 349 -12.33 -14.34 -12.27
C ARG A 349 -12.40 -12.89 -12.72
N LYS A 350 -11.54 -12.53 -13.67
CA LYS A 350 -11.36 -11.17 -14.18
C LYS A 350 -11.48 -11.17 -15.69
N ASP A 351 -11.87 -10.04 -16.27
CA ASP A 351 -11.79 -9.80 -17.72
C ASP A 351 -10.34 -9.44 -18.10
N LEU A 352 -9.49 -10.46 -18.07
CA LEU A 352 -8.07 -10.39 -18.40
C LEU A 352 -7.73 -11.56 -19.33
N ALA A 353 -7.37 -11.25 -20.57
CA ALA A 353 -6.99 -12.27 -21.55
C ALA A 353 -5.54 -12.75 -21.30
N PRO A 354 -5.18 -13.96 -21.74
CA PRO A 354 -3.78 -14.42 -21.68
C PRO A 354 -2.82 -13.43 -22.33
N GLY A 355 -1.76 -13.06 -21.60
CA GLY A 355 -0.76 -12.09 -22.05
C GLY A 355 -1.20 -10.61 -21.90
N GLU A 356 -2.37 -10.33 -21.30
CA GLU A 356 -2.73 -8.98 -20.88
C GLU A 356 -2.20 -8.69 -19.48
N LEU A 357 -1.88 -7.41 -19.24
CA LEU A 357 -1.58 -6.86 -17.91
C LEU A 357 -2.44 -5.63 -17.64
N VAL A 358 -2.70 -5.34 -16.36
CA VAL A 358 -3.30 -4.08 -15.95
C VAL A 358 -2.18 -3.03 -15.92
N GLU A 359 -2.18 -2.12 -16.86
CA GLU A 359 -1.15 -1.09 -17.02
C GLU A 359 -1.34 0.09 -16.08
N ALA A 360 -2.58 0.55 -15.95
CA ALA A 360 -2.91 1.75 -15.18
C ALA A 360 -4.38 1.74 -14.73
N VAL A 361 -4.67 2.57 -13.73
CA VAL A 361 -6.02 3.00 -13.38
C VAL A 361 -6.16 4.49 -13.63
N HIS A 362 -7.28 4.89 -14.23
CA HIS A 362 -7.68 6.29 -14.38
C HIS A 362 -8.81 6.60 -13.39
N VAL A 363 -8.62 7.63 -12.57
CA VAL A 363 -9.61 8.15 -11.62
C VAL A 363 -10.11 9.49 -12.15
N PRO A 364 -11.36 9.60 -12.62
CA PRO A 364 -11.89 10.84 -13.20
C PRO A 364 -11.81 12.02 -12.24
N ALA A 365 -11.62 13.22 -12.77
CA ALA A 365 -11.67 14.45 -11.98
C ALA A 365 -13.05 14.62 -11.30
N PRO A 366 -13.12 15.22 -10.10
CA PRO A 366 -14.41 15.57 -9.49
C PRO A 366 -15.19 16.53 -10.38
N VAL A 367 -16.52 16.38 -10.35
CA VAL A 367 -17.43 17.28 -11.08
C VAL A 367 -18.14 18.23 -10.11
N GLU A 368 -18.69 19.32 -10.65
CA GLU A 368 -19.51 20.26 -9.87
C GLU A 368 -20.67 19.52 -9.20
N GLY A 369 -21.00 19.85 -7.97
CA GLY A 369 -22.05 19.18 -7.18
C GLY A 369 -21.70 17.79 -6.65
N GLU A 370 -20.49 17.27 -6.92
CA GLU A 370 -20.05 15.97 -6.43
C GLU A 370 -19.92 15.97 -4.89
N ARG A 371 -20.43 14.89 -4.29
CA ARG A 371 -20.25 14.53 -2.89
C ARG A 371 -19.77 13.10 -2.83
N THR A 372 -18.62 12.88 -2.23
CA THR A 372 -17.96 11.57 -2.16
C THR A 372 -17.72 11.18 -0.71
N ALA A 373 -17.80 9.90 -0.39
CA ALA A 373 -17.37 9.33 0.88
C ALA A 373 -16.88 7.89 0.68
N CYS A 374 -16.02 7.42 1.59
CA CYS A 374 -15.71 6.01 1.70
C CYS A 374 -15.64 5.62 3.17
N TYR A 375 -16.43 4.63 3.56
CA TYR A 375 -16.54 4.19 4.95
C TYR A 375 -16.07 2.75 5.09
N LYS A 376 -15.05 2.57 5.92
CA LYS A 376 -14.52 1.25 6.30
C LYS A 376 -15.06 0.85 7.67
N LEU A 377 -15.81 -0.24 7.71
CA LEU A 377 -16.28 -0.85 8.96
C LEU A 377 -15.47 -2.11 9.27
N ALA A 378 -14.66 -2.05 10.32
CA ALA A 378 -13.79 -3.14 10.78
C ALA A 378 -13.83 -3.21 12.31
N LYS A 379 -13.30 -4.28 12.92
CA LYS A 379 -13.28 -4.46 14.39
C LYS A 379 -12.19 -3.62 15.06
N ARG A 380 -11.08 -3.37 14.35
CA ARG A 380 -9.98 -2.52 14.81
C ARG A 380 -9.90 -1.27 13.94
N PHE A 381 -9.27 -0.22 14.42
CA PHE A 381 -9.07 1.00 13.66
C PHE A 381 -8.06 0.78 12.54
N ASP A 382 -6.87 0.29 12.88
CA ASP A 382 -5.78 0.04 11.93
C ASP A 382 -5.65 -1.44 11.57
N GLN A 383 -5.06 -1.73 10.43
CA GLN A 383 -4.63 -3.06 9.98
C GLN A 383 -5.70 -4.15 10.13
N ASP A 384 -6.94 -3.83 9.82
CA ASP A 384 -8.02 -4.79 9.92
C ASP A 384 -8.82 -4.90 8.62
N ILE A 385 -9.26 -6.10 8.32
CA ILE A 385 -10.06 -6.39 7.13
C ILE A 385 -11.48 -5.91 7.35
N SER A 386 -12.02 -5.19 6.36
CA SER A 386 -13.38 -4.67 6.41
C SER A 386 -14.43 -5.77 6.49
N ALA A 387 -15.36 -5.64 7.44
CA ALA A 387 -16.61 -6.37 7.39
C ALA A 387 -17.48 -5.84 6.24
N VAL A 388 -17.58 -4.51 6.15
CA VAL A 388 -18.24 -3.78 5.05
C VAL A 388 -17.40 -2.57 4.71
N CYS A 389 -17.17 -2.33 3.43
CA CYS A 389 -16.62 -1.08 2.92
C CYS A 389 -17.61 -0.48 1.93
N LEU A 390 -18.01 0.79 2.11
CA LEU A 390 -18.88 1.52 1.19
C LEU A 390 -18.08 2.67 0.56
N GLY A 391 -17.87 2.63 -0.76
CA GLY A 391 -17.56 3.80 -1.57
C GLY A 391 -18.86 4.41 -2.10
N MET A 392 -19.06 5.69 -1.89
CA MET A 392 -20.24 6.41 -2.34
C MET A 392 -19.89 7.72 -3.01
N ARG A 393 -20.54 7.98 -4.15
CA ARG A 393 -20.49 9.26 -4.87
C ARG A 393 -21.90 9.61 -5.30
N ILE A 394 -22.34 10.84 -5.02
CA ILE A 394 -23.52 11.44 -5.63
C ILE A 394 -23.13 12.74 -6.33
N VAL A 395 -23.91 13.13 -7.31
CA VAL A 395 -23.84 14.45 -7.95
C VAL A 395 -25.18 15.14 -7.72
N LEU A 396 -25.14 16.32 -7.14
CA LEU A 396 -26.34 17.13 -6.89
C LEU A 396 -26.54 18.16 -8.02
N ASP A 397 -27.79 18.26 -8.48
CA ASP A 397 -28.28 19.38 -9.27
C ASP A 397 -29.37 20.07 -8.44
N GLY A 398 -29.03 21.22 -7.87
CA GLY A 398 -29.81 21.84 -6.79
C GLY A 398 -29.94 20.91 -5.59
N GLU A 399 -31.19 20.60 -5.21
CA GLU A 399 -31.50 19.69 -4.09
C GLU A 399 -31.63 18.22 -4.53
N HIS A 400 -31.60 17.93 -5.83
CA HIS A 400 -31.85 16.59 -6.37
C HIS A 400 -30.56 15.86 -6.71
N ILE A 401 -30.56 14.55 -6.53
CA ILE A 401 -29.47 13.66 -6.87
C ILE A 401 -29.53 13.33 -8.36
N ALA A 402 -28.74 14.04 -9.17
CA ALA A 402 -28.64 13.82 -10.62
C ALA A 402 -27.98 12.49 -10.95
N ASP A 403 -26.97 12.08 -10.19
CA ASP A 403 -26.29 10.77 -10.33
C ASP A 403 -25.91 10.20 -8.96
N ALA A 404 -25.92 8.88 -8.87
CA ALA A 404 -25.51 8.14 -7.67
C ALA A 404 -24.72 6.87 -8.08
N ARG A 405 -23.59 6.65 -7.41
CA ARG A 405 -22.78 5.44 -7.51
C ARG A 405 -22.44 4.96 -6.11
N LEU A 406 -22.84 3.74 -5.79
CA LEU A 406 -22.60 3.07 -4.52
C LEU A 406 -21.92 1.75 -4.79
N ALA A 407 -20.69 1.58 -4.30
CA ALA A 407 -19.93 0.35 -4.45
C ALA A 407 -19.56 -0.22 -3.09
N PHE A 408 -19.69 -1.53 -2.94
CA PHE A 408 -19.46 -2.22 -1.69
C PHE A 408 -18.35 -3.28 -1.80
N GLY A 409 -17.53 -3.34 -0.76
CA GLY A 409 -16.67 -4.48 -0.41
C GLY A 409 -17.28 -5.25 0.75
N GLY A 410 -17.08 -6.58 0.78
CA GLY A 410 -17.59 -7.47 1.83
C GLY A 410 -19.08 -7.83 1.73
N MET A 411 -19.76 -7.41 0.68
CA MET A 411 -21.20 -7.65 0.48
C MET A 411 -21.49 -8.70 -0.59
N ALA A 412 -20.54 -9.01 -1.47
CA ALA A 412 -20.64 -9.99 -2.56
C ALA A 412 -19.29 -10.70 -2.77
N ALA A 413 -19.24 -11.64 -3.70
CA ALA A 413 -18.03 -12.37 -4.07
C ALA A 413 -17.00 -11.50 -4.82
N ILE A 414 -17.38 -10.29 -5.22
CA ILE A 414 -16.57 -9.27 -5.89
C ILE A 414 -16.90 -7.90 -5.32
N PRO A 415 -16.05 -6.89 -5.49
CA PRO A 415 -16.45 -5.50 -5.29
C PRO A 415 -17.58 -5.15 -6.25
N ALA A 416 -18.74 -4.73 -5.76
CA ALA A 416 -19.95 -4.62 -6.58
C ALA A 416 -20.74 -3.34 -6.30
N ARG A 417 -21.44 -2.85 -7.33
CA ARG A 417 -22.35 -1.69 -7.23
C ARG A 417 -23.73 -2.12 -6.74
N ALA A 418 -24.34 -1.25 -5.93
CA ALA A 418 -25.71 -1.40 -5.44
C ALA A 418 -26.71 -0.72 -6.40
N ARG A 419 -27.03 -1.36 -7.52
CA ARG A 419 -27.80 -0.76 -8.63
C ARG A 419 -29.24 -0.39 -8.24
N HIS A 420 -29.91 -1.19 -7.41
CA HIS A 420 -31.26 -0.88 -6.93
C HIS A 420 -31.26 0.29 -5.95
N ALA A 421 -30.30 0.31 -5.03
CA ALA A 421 -30.12 1.44 -4.12
C ALA A 421 -29.78 2.74 -4.86
N GLU A 422 -28.90 2.68 -5.90
CA GLU A 422 -28.61 3.83 -6.76
C GLU A 422 -29.84 4.34 -7.50
N ALA A 423 -30.67 3.44 -8.04
CA ALA A 423 -31.92 3.80 -8.73
C ALA A 423 -32.92 4.48 -7.78
N ALA A 424 -32.98 4.05 -6.51
CA ALA A 424 -33.84 4.67 -5.49
C ALA A 424 -33.38 6.11 -5.12
N LEU A 425 -32.09 6.43 -5.31
CA LEU A 425 -31.54 7.76 -5.03
C LEU A 425 -31.71 8.73 -6.21
N ARG A 426 -31.51 8.28 -7.45
CA ARG A 426 -31.50 9.15 -8.63
C ARG A 426 -32.82 9.88 -8.84
N GLY A 427 -32.72 11.18 -9.14
CA GLY A 427 -33.86 12.07 -9.36
C GLY A 427 -34.58 12.49 -8.07
N GLN A 428 -34.17 12.02 -6.92
CA GLN A 428 -34.79 12.29 -5.64
C GLN A 428 -34.01 13.37 -4.86
N PRO A 429 -34.68 14.14 -3.98
CA PRO A 429 -33.99 15.02 -3.06
C PRO A 429 -33.22 14.24 -1.99
N LEU A 430 -32.04 14.73 -1.58
CA LEU A 430 -31.25 14.08 -0.53
C LEU A 430 -31.90 14.31 0.85
N ARG A 431 -32.69 13.34 1.32
CA ARG A 431 -33.42 13.39 2.60
C ARG A 431 -33.63 11.99 3.20
N ASP A 432 -33.99 11.91 4.50
CA ASP A 432 -34.13 10.65 5.25
C ASP A 432 -35.00 9.60 4.53
N ALA A 433 -36.22 9.95 4.09
CA ALA A 433 -37.11 9.00 3.45
C ALA A 433 -36.54 8.36 2.19
N VAL A 434 -35.75 9.09 1.42
CA VAL A 434 -35.10 8.60 0.20
C VAL A 434 -33.94 7.67 0.57
N VAL A 435 -33.13 8.04 1.57
CA VAL A 435 -32.03 7.20 2.06
C VAL A 435 -32.56 5.91 2.69
N GLU A 436 -33.70 5.94 3.40
CA GLU A 436 -34.35 4.72 3.92
C GLU A 436 -34.80 3.79 2.79
N THR A 437 -35.38 4.33 1.70
CA THR A 437 -35.73 3.55 0.52
C THR A 437 -34.48 2.91 -0.12
N ALA A 438 -33.41 3.65 -0.29
CA ALA A 438 -32.18 3.12 -0.82
C ALA A 438 -31.54 2.07 0.11
N ALA A 439 -31.60 2.28 1.43
CA ALA A 439 -31.10 1.31 2.41
C ALA A 439 -31.89 0.00 2.39
N ALA A 440 -33.22 0.05 2.18
CA ALA A 440 -34.04 -1.12 2.01
C ALA A 440 -33.74 -1.89 0.72
N ALA A 441 -33.45 -1.16 -0.39
CA ALA A 441 -33.11 -1.74 -1.69
C ALA A 441 -31.78 -2.51 -1.70
N LEU A 442 -30.89 -2.32 -0.72
CA LEU A 442 -29.66 -3.09 -0.60
C LEU A 442 -29.87 -4.59 -0.48
N ALA A 443 -31.05 -5.04 0.02
CA ALA A 443 -31.39 -6.45 0.10
C ALA A 443 -31.72 -7.06 -1.28
N GLU A 444 -32.04 -6.23 -2.27
CA GLU A 444 -32.22 -6.65 -3.67
C GLU A 444 -30.85 -6.72 -4.41
N ASP A 445 -29.87 -5.88 -4.00
CA ASP A 445 -28.54 -5.85 -4.57
C ASP A 445 -27.63 -6.95 -4.03
N PHE A 446 -27.76 -7.34 -2.76
CA PHE A 446 -26.77 -8.17 -2.06
C PHE A 446 -27.37 -9.28 -1.21
N THR A 447 -26.73 -10.45 -1.29
CA THR A 447 -26.91 -11.57 -0.37
C THR A 447 -25.55 -11.92 0.25
N PRO A 448 -25.08 -11.14 1.26
CA PRO A 448 -23.77 -11.35 1.84
C PRO A 448 -23.70 -12.64 2.63
N ILE A 449 -22.49 -13.23 2.69
CA ILE A 449 -22.22 -14.42 3.52
C ILE A 449 -21.89 -14.02 4.95
N GLY A 450 -22.13 -14.94 5.91
CA GLY A 450 -21.59 -14.88 7.26
C GLY A 450 -20.20 -15.49 7.31
N ASP A 451 -19.25 -14.82 8.02
CA ASP A 451 -17.91 -15.33 8.28
C ASP A 451 -17.43 -14.88 9.68
N MET A 452 -16.13 -15.13 10.01
CA MET A 452 -15.52 -14.73 11.28
C MET A 452 -15.55 -13.20 11.51
N ARG A 453 -15.76 -12.38 10.47
CA ARG A 453 -15.76 -10.91 10.57
C ARG A 453 -17.14 -10.40 10.92
N ALA A 454 -18.21 -10.90 10.26
CA ALA A 454 -19.57 -10.47 10.48
C ALA A 454 -20.60 -11.47 9.93
N GLY A 455 -21.77 -11.55 10.57
CA GLY A 455 -22.91 -12.28 10.03
C GLY A 455 -23.61 -11.51 8.89
N GLU A 456 -24.35 -12.23 8.03
CA GLU A 456 -25.07 -11.69 6.87
C GLU A 456 -26.02 -10.54 7.22
N GLY A 457 -26.87 -10.73 8.22
CA GLY A 457 -27.83 -9.72 8.67
C GLY A 457 -27.14 -8.48 9.29
N TYR A 458 -25.95 -8.65 9.91
CA TYR A 458 -25.17 -7.52 10.38
C TYR A 458 -24.65 -6.70 9.20
N ARG A 459 -24.09 -7.34 8.16
CA ARG A 459 -23.55 -6.66 6.98
C ARG A 459 -24.61 -5.81 6.28
N LEU A 460 -25.82 -6.34 6.06
CA LEU A 460 -26.93 -5.59 5.45
C LEU A 460 -27.36 -4.39 6.30
N ARG A 461 -27.55 -4.59 7.62
CA ARG A 461 -27.90 -3.46 8.52
C ARG A 461 -26.80 -2.41 8.57
N ALA A 462 -25.55 -2.84 8.64
CA ALA A 462 -24.41 -1.94 8.65
C ALA A 462 -24.30 -1.13 7.35
N ALA A 463 -24.47 -1.77 6.19
CA ALA A 463 -24.47 -1.12 4.88
C ALA A 463 -25.55 -0.01 4.82
N GLY A 464 -26.79 -0.28 5.27
CA GLY A 464 -27.86 0.73 5.37
C GLY A 464 -27.49 1.87 6.33
N ASN A 465 -26.84 1.56 7.47
CA ASN A 465 -26.39 2.60 8.41
C ASN A 465 -25.26 3.48 7.83
N LEU A 466 -24.43 2.96 6.94
CA LEU A 466 -23.43 3.79 6.25
C LEU A 466 -24.06 4.79 5.29
N LEU A 467 -25.20 4.48 4.66
CA LEU A 467 -25.99 5.44 3.88
C LEU A 467 -26.57 6.54 4.78
N ARG A 468 -27.11 6.17 5.95
CA ARG A 468 -27.62 7.13 6.94
C ARG A 468 -26.50 8.03 7.47
N ARG A 469 -25.31 7.47 7.73
CA ARG A 469 -24.12 8.24 8.10
C ARG A 469 -23.77 9.28 7.03
N PHE A 470 -23.78 8.90 5.77
CA PHE A 470 -23.52 9.80 4.65
C PHE A 470 -24.50 10.99 4.66
N LEU A 471 -25.82 10.73 4.76
CA LEU A 471 -26.81 11.79 4.83
C LEU A 471 -26.56 12.73 6.02
N HIS A 472 -26.31 12.15 7.20
CA HIS A 472 -26.02 12.92 8.41
C HIS A 472 -24.83 13.87 8.21
N GLU A 473 -23.75 13.39 7.58
CA GLU A 473 -22.58 14.20 7.28
C GLU A 473 -22.88 15.29 6.23
N GLN A 474 -23.73 15.03 5.24
CA GLN A 474 -24.15 16.03 4.24
C GLN A 474 -25.07 17.11 4.82
N THR A 475 -25.75 16.84 5.94
CA THR A 475 -26.63 17.79 6.64
C THR A 475 -25.97 18.54 7.80
N GLY A 476 -24.61 18.50 7.87
CA GLY A 476 -23.83 19.25 8.84
C GLY A 476 -23.41 18.47 10.08
N GLY A 477 -23.75 17.19 10.20
CA GLY A 477 -23.20 16.30 11.22
C GLY A 477 -21.76 15.89 10.91
N THR A 478 -21.03 15.53 11.93
CA THR A 478 -19.69 14.93 11.78
C THR A 478 -19.62 13.63 12.57
N VAL A 479 -19.17 12.56 11.93
CA VAL A 479 -18.85 11.29 12.60
C VAL A 479 -17.43 10.91 12.23
N ARG A 480 -16.47 11.31 13.06
CA ARG A 480 -15.07 10.90 12.91
C ARG A 480 -14.75 9.82 13.92
N LEU A 481 -14.35 8.64 13.45
CA LEU A 481 -14.03 7.51 14.34
C LEU A 481 -12.88 7.85 15.31
N ALA A 482 -11.92 8.66 14.90
CA ALA A 482 -10.83 9.11 15.75
C ALA A 482 -11.28 10.04 16.90
N GLU A 483 -12.47 10.64 16.81
CA GLU A 483 -13.03 11.56 17.80
C GLU A 483 -14.08 10.88 18.70
N VAL A 484 -14.46 9.63 18.42
CA VAL A 484 -15.36 8.86 19.28
C VAL A 484 -14.58 8.37 20.49
N THR A 485 -14.65 9.11 21.57
CA THR A 485 -14.18 8.66 22.89
C THR A 485 -15.19 7.68 23.49
N VAL A 486 -14.74 6.45 23.80
CA VAL A 486 -15.50 5.46 24.56
C VAL A 486 -15.40 5.79 26.04
#